data_11ccafa905430f8e6322374662926c6e
#
_entry.id   11ccafa905430f8e6322374662926c6e
#
_cell.length_a   1.000
_cell.length_b   1.000
_cell.length_c   1.000
_cell.angle_alpha   90.00
_cell.angle_beta   90.00
_cell.angle_gamma   90.00
#
_symmetry.space_group_name_H-M   'P 1'
#
loop_
_entity.id
_entity.type
_entity.pdbx_description
1 polymer ?
#
loop_
_entity_poly.entity_id
_entity_poly.type
_entity_poly.pdbx_seq_one_letter_code
_entity_poly.pdbx_strand_id
1 'polypeptide(L)'
;MKKTFLYKIVKSEIDLEYRTNVFSNPWLSFILMVIFCTTDFLCVFQVFNAIMPDSVLIIMITSLSFSAGLDISMYLAGSQLTNFKEIKSKVDVILLIGTFILFFVLYVVLRIFNIDILFNTGMSISGSNLDTSISASQYVVNACLSFIPFATSILSFLVGLAAAKDNKKLILKKKILDCVLLQEK
;
A
#
# COMPACT_ATOMS: atom_id res chain seq x y z
N MET A 1 -23.87 25.29 -33.04
CA MET A 1 -24.58 24.11 -32.53
C MET A 1 -23.78 22.80 -32.56
N LYS A 2 -23.09 22.43 -33.65
CA LYS A 2 -22.30 21.18 -33.77
C LYS A 2 -21.13 21.10 -32.76
N LYS A 3 -20.46 22.20 -32.43
CA LYS A 3 -19.25 22.24 -31.57
C LYS A 3 -19.57 21.94 -30.10
N THR A 4 -20.67 22.49 -29.56
CA THR A 4 -21.11 22.24 -28.20
C THR A 4 -21.54 20.77 -27.99
N PHE A 5 -22.01 20.13 -29.07
CA PHE A 5 -22.39 18.72 -29.04
C PHE A 5 -21.17 17.80 -29.03
N LEU A 6 -20.16 18.08 -29.87
CA LEU A 6 -18.88 17.34 -29.87
C LEU A 6 -18.16 17.45 -28.51
N TYR A 7 -18.12 18.65 -27.93
CA TYR A 7 -17.57 18.85 -26.60
C TYR A 7 -18.25 17.98 -25.53
N LYS A 8 -19.59 17.95 -25.56
CA LYS A 8 -20.37 17.12 -24.62
C LYS A 8 -20.04 15.63 -24.79
N ILE A 9 -19.91 15.15 -26.03
CA ILE A 9 -19.58 13.74 -26.30
C ILE A 9 -18.18 13.41 -25.78
N VAL A 10 -17.16 14.20 -26.14
CA VAL A 10 -15.78 13.95 -25.70
C VAL A 10 -15.66 14.06 -24.18
N LYS A 11 -16.37 15.01 -23.56
CA LYS A 11 -16.41 15.12 -22.10
C LYS A 11 -17.08 13.90 -21.47
N SER A 12 -18.18 13.41 -22.04
CA SER A 12 -18.85 12.21 -21.52
C SER A 12 -18.01 10.94 -21.68
N GLU A 13 -17.24 10.81 -22.75
CA GLU A 13 -16.28 9.71 -22.93
C GLU A 13 -15.14 9.77 -21.93
N ILE A 14 -14.58 10.96 -21.65
CA ILE A 14 -13.54 11.14 -20.61
C ILE A 14 -14.10 10.79 -19.23
N ASP A 15 -15.31 11.24 -18.92
CA ASP A 15 -15.97 10.95 -17.65
C ASP A 15 -16.32 9.47 -17.51
N LEU A 16 -16.67 8.80 -18.62
CA LEU A 16 -16.94 7.35 -18.63
C LEU A 16 -15.64 6.56 -18.44
N GLU A 17 -14.56 6.91 -19.16
CA GLU A 17 -13.24 6.27 -19.01
C GLU A 17 -12.71 6.42 -17.58
N TYR A 18 -12.95 7.56 -16.93
CA TYR A 18 -12.61 7.78 -15.53
C TYR A 18 -13.39 6.87 -14.59
N ARG A 19 -14.68 6.65 -14.87
CA ARG A 19 -15.54 5.80 -14.02
C ARG A 19 -15.29 4.30 -14.22
N THR A 20 -14.89 3.87 -15.41
CA THR A 20 -14.68 2.45 -15.74
C THR A 20 -13.30 1.96 -15.33
N ASN A 21 -12.33 2.86 -15.19
CA ASN A 21 -10.98 2.47 -14.80
C ASN A 21 -10.87 2.40 -13.25
N VAL A 22 -10.72 1.19 -12.75
CA VAL A 22 -10.67 0.86 -11.31
C VAL A 22 -9.64 1.71 -10.57
N PHE A 23 -8.46 1.92 -11.18
CA PHE A 23 -7.35 2.63 -10.54
C PHE A 23 -7.42 4.16 -10.69
N SER A 24 -8.25 4.66 -11.62
CA SER A 24 -8.52 6.11 -11.77
C SER A 24 -9.58 6.60 -10.78
N ASN A 25 -10.35 5.68 -10.19
CA ASN A 25 -11.34 6.04 -9.19
C ASN A 25 -10.66 6.19 -7.82
N PRO A 26 -10.58 7.43 -7.26
CA PRO A 26 -9.90 7.68 -6.00
C PRO A 26 -10.51 6.91 -4.83
N TRP A 27 -11.83 6.67 -4.86
CA TRP A 27 -12.50 5.88 -3.84
C TRP A 27 -12.07 4.42 -3.84
N LEU A 28 -11.89 3.84 -5.02
CA LEU A 28 -11.51 2.44 -5.15
C LEU A 28 -10.04 2.22 -4.79
N SER A 29 -9.16 3.14 -5.18
CA SER A 29 -7.77 3.17 -4.73
C SER A 29 -7.68 3.33 -3.21
N PHE A 30 -8.52 4.20 -2.61
CA PHE A 30 -8.58 4.38 -1.17
C PHE A 30 -9.05 3.10 -0.46
N ILE A 31 -10.11 2.44 -0.95
CA ILE A 31 -10.60 1.18 -0.37
C ILE A 31 -9.50 0.09 -0.43
N LEU A 32 -8.81 -0.05 -1.56
CA LEU A 32 -7.70 -1.00 -1.70
C LEU A 32 -6.58 -0.70 -0.69
N MET A 33 -6.21 0.56 -0.52
CA MET A 33 -5.20 0.98 0.47
C MET A 33 -5.63 0.65 1.90
N VAL A 34 -6.91 0.85 2.24
CA VAL A 34 -7.44 0.48 3.57
C VAL A 34 -7.37 -1.04 3.78
N ILE A 35 -7.70 -1.84 2.75
CA ILE A 35 -7.61 -3.30 2.83
C ILE A 35 -6.16 -3.75 3.06
N PHE A 36 -5.20 -3.21 2.29
CA PHE A 36 -3.79 -3.56 2.45
C PHE A 36 -3.26 -3.15 3.82
N CYS A 37 -3.50 -1.90 4.22
CA CYS A 37 -3.10 -1.40 5.53
C CYS A 37 -3.72 -2.22 6.69
N THR A 38 -4.96 -2.68 6.55
CA THR A 38 -5.60 -3.54 7.56
C THR A 38 -4.94 -4.91 7.62
N THR A 39 -4.59 -5.49 6.47
CA THR A 39 -3.88 -6.78 6.41
C THR A 39 -2.51 -6.69 7.07
N ASP A 40 -1.76 -5.65 6.76
CA ASP A 40 -0.44 -5.40 7.34
C ASP A 40 -0.53 -5.08 8.82
N PHE A 41 -1.54 -4.31 9.23
CA PHE A 41 -1.81 -4.05 10.63
C PHE A 41 -1.96 -5.34 11.44
N LEU A 42 -2.73 -6.32 10.94
CA LEU A 42 -2.91 -7.59 11.65
C LEU A 42 -1.58 -8.36 11.80
N CYS A 43 -0.75 -8.37 10.75
CA CYS A 43 0.56 -9.02 10.78
C CYS A 43 1.53 -8.33 11.76
N VAL A 44 1.56 -7.00 11.74
CA VAL A 44 2.44 -6.18 12.58
C VAL A 44 1.95 -6.19 14.02
N PHE A 45 0.64 -6.13 14.24
CA PHE A 45 0.04 -6.19 15.57
C PHE A 45 0.42 -7.46 16.33
N GLN A 46 0.44 -8.62 15.66
CA GLN A 46 0.89 -9.87 16.28
C GLN A 46 2.31 -9.77 16.82
N VAL A 47 3.22 -9.14 16.08
CA VAL A 47 4.62 -8.97 16.47
C VAL A 47 4.75 -8.04 17.68
N PHE A 48 4.11 -6.87 17.64
CA PHE A 48 4.18 -5.93 18.76
C PHE A 48 3.45 -6.43 20.01
N ASN A 49 2.36 -7.18 19.84
CA ASN A 49 1.66 -7.80 20.97
C ASN A 49 2.52 -8.87 21.67
N ALA A 50 3.36 -9.58 20.93
CA ALA A 50 4.32 -10.52 21.52
C ALA A 50 5.42 -9.82 22.33
N ILE A 51 5.81 -8.60 21.93
CA ILE A 51 6.88 -7.83 22.58
C ILE A 51 6.37 -7.07 23.81
N MET A 52 5.17 -6.52 23.76
CA MET A 52 4.60 -5.60 24.77
C MET A 52 3.17 -5.98 25.16
N PRO A 53 2.91 -7.15 25.77
CA PRO A 53 1.55 -7.65 25.96
C PRO A 53 0.66 -6.77 26.86
N ASP A 54 1.27 -5.94 27.72
CA ASP A 54 0.55 -5.16 28.74
C ASP A 54 0.00 -3.80 28.26
N SER A 55 0.28 -3.41 27.01
CA SER A 55 0.00 -2.06 26.50
C SER A 55 -0.80 -2.05 25.19
N VAL A 56 -2.01 -2.63 25.22
CA VAL A 56 -2.85 -2.81 24.00
C VAL A 56 -3.01 -1.53 23.19
N LEU A 57 -3.24 -0.38 23.82
CA LEU A 57 -3.43 0.89 23.12
C LEU A 57 -2.15 1.34 22.38
N ILE A 58 -0.99 1.21 23.02
CA ILE A 58 0.31 1.54 22.41
C ILE A 58 0.57 0.61 21.24
N ILE A 59 0.31 -0.68 21.41
CA ILE A 59 0.46 -1.69 20.35
C ILE A 59 -0.42 -1.33 19.13
N MET A 60 -1.69 -1.00 19.36
CA MET A 60 -2.61 -0.62 18.26
C MET A 60 -2.11 0.60 17.50
N ILE A 61 -1.72 1.68 18.19
CA ILE A 61 -1.23 2.91 17.57
C ILE A 61 0.08 2.64 16.81
N THR A 62 1.02 1.92 17.43
CA THR A 62 2.32 1.62 16.81
C THR A 62 2.15 0.73 15.59
N SER A 63 1.33 -0.32 15.68
CA SER A 63 1.06 -1.23 14.57
C SER A 63 0.37 -0.53 13.42
N LEU A 64 -0.61 0.34 13.71
CA LEU A 64 -1.30 1.13 12.69
C LEU A 64 -0.35 2.11 12.00
N SER A 65 0.47 2.81 12.78
CA SER A 65 1.45 3.75 12.22
C SER A 65 2.50 3.05 11.36
N PHE A 66 2.91 1.87 11.77
CA PHE A 66 3.90 1.06 11.08
C PHE A 66 3.36 0.52 9.75
N SER A 67 2.17 -0.10 9.75
CA SER A 67 1.53 -0.62 8.54
C SER A 67 1.17 0.50 7.56
N ALA A 68 0.62 1.61 8.06
CA ALA A 68 0.38 2.80 7.25
C ALA A 68 1.68 3.35 6.63
N GLY A 69 2.78 3.35 7.39
CA GLY A 69 4.10 3.76 6.89
C GLY A 69 4.59 2.89 5.74
N LEU A 70 4.41 1.58 5.81
CA LEU A 70 4.78 0.65 4.74
C LEU A 70 3.97 0.92 3.46
N ASP A 71 2.64 0.91 3.55
CA ASP A 71 1.76 0.99 2.38
C ASP A 71 1.72 2.39 1.76
N ILE A 72 1.62 3.44 2.59
CA ILE A 72 1.54 4.82 2.08
C ILE A 72 2.87 5.21 1.42
N SER A 73 4.02 4.84 1.99
CA SER A 73 5.32 5.14 1.38
C SER A 73 5.44 4.52 0.00
N MET A 74 5.03 3.27 -0.17
CA MET A 74 5.07 2.57 -1.46
C MET A 74 4.04 3.11 -2.46
N TYR A 75 2.82 3.43 -2.01
CA TYR A 75 1.83 4.09 -2.86
C TYR A 75 2.33 5.44 -3.39
N LEU A 76 2.90 6.27 -2.53
CA LEU A 76 3.46 7.57 -2.92
C LEU A 76 4.67 7.39 -3.85
N ALA A 77 5.56 6.43 -3.59
CA ALA A 77 6.68 6.11 -4.46
C ALA A 77 6.19 5.73 -5.88
N GLY A 78 5.18 4.87 -5.98
CA GLY A 78 4.54 4.51 -7.24
C GLY A 78 3.94 5.72 -7.96
N SER A 79 3.25 6.59 -7.24
CA SER A 79 2.65 7.80 -7.81
C SER A 79 3.69 8.81 -8.32
N GLN A 80 4.79 9.00 -7.62
CA GLN A 80 5.88 9.91 -7.99
C GLN A 80 6.71 9.38 -9.17
N LEU A 81 6.76 8.07 -9.37
CA LEU A 81 7.52 7.46 -10.45
C LEU A 81 7.08 7.95 -11.85
N THR A 82 5.81 8.36 -12.00
CA THR A 82 5.32 8.92 -13.26
C THR A 82 5.99 10.26 -13.62
N ASN A 83 6.53 10.97 -12.64
CA ASN A 83 7.23 12.25 -12.80
C ASN A 83 8.75 12.11 -12.66
N PHE A 84 9.29 10.92 -12.82
CA PHE A 84 10.71 10.58 -12.58
C PHE A 84 11.74 11.38 -13.40
N LYS A 85 11.29 12.14 -14.40
CA LYS A 85 12.15 13.07 -15.18
C LYS A 85 12.63 14.26 -14.34
N GLU A 86 11.89 14.65 -13.32
CA GLU A 86 12.25 15.74 -12.42
C GLU A 86 13.21 15.25 -11.32
N ILE A 87 14.28 16.00 -11.05
CA ILE A 87 15.28 15.65 -10.03
C ILE A 87 14.64 15.50 -8.65
N LYS A 88 13.72 16.39 -8.30
CA LYS A 88 12.98 16.35 -7.03
C LYS A 88 12.20 15.03 -6.87
N SER A 89 11.50 14.63 -7.91
CA SER A 89 10.73 13.37 -7.90
C SER A 89 11.62 12.13 -7.74
N LYS A 90 12.85 12.15 -8.26
CA LYS A 90 13.82 11.05 -8.04
C LYS A 90 14.23 10.93 -6.58
N VAL A 91 14.53 12.04 -5.94
CA VAL A 91 14.91 12.07 -4.52
C VAL A 91 13.75 11.59 -3.66
N ASP A 92 12.54 12.06 -3.91
CA ASP A 92 11.34 11.66 -3.18
C ASP A 92 11.09 10.14 -3.30
N VAL A 93 11.20 9.57 -4.51
CA VAL A 93 11.04 8.13 -4.75
C VAL A 93 12.10 7.32 -4.00
N ILE A 94 13.38 7.74 -4.04
CA ILE A 94 14.46 7.07 -3.33
C ILE A 94 14.25 7.10 -1.83
N LEU A 95 13.83 8.25 -1.27
CA LEU A 95 13.54 8.38 0.15
C LEU A 95 12.36 7.49 0.58
N LEU A 96 11.28 7.46 -0.20
CA LEU A 96 10.10 6.65 0.10
C LEU A 96 10.41 5.14 0.05
N ILE A 97 11.17 4.69 -0.96
CA ILE A 97 11.62 3.30 -1.05
C ILE A 97 12.59 2.98 0.10
N GLY A 98 13.51 3.88 0.42
CA GLY A 98 14.44 3.73 1.54
C GLY A 98 13.69 3.59 2.88
N THR A 99 12.67 4.41 3.10
CA THR A 99 11.80 4.34 4.27
C THR A 99 11.09 2.98 4.34
N PHE A 100 10.51 2.53 3.23
CA PHE A 100 9.89 1.20 3.14
C PHE A 100 10.87 0.09 3.51
N ILE A 101 12.07 0.07 2.92
CA ILE A 101 13.09 -0.95 3.20
C ILE A 101 13.45 -0.95 4.70
N LEU A 102 13.64 0.23 5.29
CA LEU A 102 13.96 0.37 6.71
C LEU A 102 12.87 -0.26 7.59
N PHE A 103 11.60 0.10 7.36
CA PHE A 103 10.47 -0.44 8.12
C PHE A 103 10.31 -1.95 7.89
N PHE A 104 10.45 -2.40 6.65
CA PHE A 104 10.33 -3.82 6.33
C PHE A 104 11.42 -4.67 7.00
N VAL A 105 12.68 -4.23 6.92
CA VAL A 105 13.79 -4.92 7.59
C VAL A 105 13.57 -4.96 9.10
N LEU A 106 13.15 -3.84 9.71
CA LEU A 106 12.83 -3.80 11.13
C LEU A 106 11.72 -4.79 11.50
N TYR A 107 10.66 -4.85 10.70
CA TYR A 107 9.57 -5.82 10.90
C TYR A 107 10.07 -7.27 10.85
N VAL A 108 10.85 -7.63 9.83
CA VAL A 108 11.39 -8.98 9.67
C VAL A 108 12.31 -9.34 10.84
N VAL A 109 13.18 -8.43 11.24
CA VAL A 109 14.08 -8.62 12.39
C VAL A 109 13.28 -8.87 13.67
N LEU A 110 12.31 -7.99 13.98
CA LEU A 110 11.45 -8.16 15.17
C LEU A 110 10.69 -9.48 15.14
N ARG A 111 10.22 -9.92 13.98
CA ARG A 111 9.49 -11.16 13.82
C ARG A 111 10.38 -12.38 14.02
N ILE A 112 11.61 -12.36 13.53
CA ILE A 112 12.57 -13.47 13.70
C ILE A 112 12.98 -13.58 15.15
N PHE A 113 13.32 -12.47 15.82
CA PHE A 113 13.74 -12.49 17.21
C PHE A 113 12.63 -12.91 18.19
N ASN A 114 11.37 -12.74 17.82
CA ASN A 114 10.23 -13.09 18.67
C ASN A 114 9.50 -14.36 18.21
N ILE A 115 10.10 -15.18 17.36
CA ILE A 115 9.45 -16.37 16.80
C ILE A 115 8.97 -17.33 17.91
N ASP A 116 9.77 -17.52 18.96
CA ASP A 116 9.43 -18.40 20.07
C ASP A 116 8.20 -17.89 20.84
N ILE A 117 8.11 -16.60 21.06
CA ILE A 117 6.99 -15.98 21.79
C ILE A 117 5.73 -16.03 20.92
N LEU A 118 5.83 -15.74 19.62
CA LEU A 118 4.72 -15.73 18.66
C LEU A 118 4.01 -17.10 18.57
N PHE A 119 4.77 -18.18 18.70
CA PHE A 119 4.20 -19.54 18.63
C PHE A 119 3.78 -20.08 20.00
N ASN A 120 4.50 -19.76 21.08
CA ASN A 120 4.17 -20.22 22.42
C ASN A 120 2.92 -19.55 22.98
N THR A 121 2.68 -18.27 22.67
CA THR A 121 1.47 -17.53 23.13
C THR A 121 0.20 -18.05 22.44
N GLY A 122 0.29 -18.61 21.25
CA GLY A 122 -0.85 -19.21 20.52
C GLY A 122 -1.24 -20.62 20.96
N MET A 123 -0.39 -21.32 21.73
CA MET A 123 -0.61 -22.73 22.10
C MET A 123 -0.93 -22.96 23.58
N SER A 124 -1.02 -21.93 24.41
CA SER A 124 -1.30 -22.06 25.85
C SER A 124 -2.72 -22.56 26.20
N ILE A 125 -3.52 -22.99 25.23
CA ILE A 125 -4.89 -23.50 25.46
C ILE A 125 -4.90 -25.03 25.75
N SER A 126 -3.79 -25.74 25.55
CA SER A 126 -3.75 -27.17 25.83
C SER A 126 -2.62 -27.49 26.81
N GLY A 127 -3.00 -27.80 28.06
CA GLY A 127 -2.11 -28.10 29.17
C GLY A 127 -1.30 -29.40 29.03
N SER A 128 -0.55 -29.53 27.99
CA SER A 128 0.45 -30.61 27.80
C SER A 128 1.84 -29.99 27.71
N ASN A 129 2.71 -30.41 28.66
CA ASN A 129 4.15 -30.20 28.57
C ASN A 129 4.69 -30.82 27.28
N LEU A 130 4.56 -30.16 26.16
CA LEU A 130 5.22 -30.57 24.93
C LEU A 130 6.56 -29.85 24.83
N ASP A 131 7.60 -30.64 24.54
CA ASP A 131 8.93 -30.15 24.21
C ASP A 131 8.85 -28.92 23.28
N THR A 132 9.44 -27.81 23.72
CA THR A 132 9.43 -26.50 23.07
C THR A 132 10.29 -26.41 21.81
N SER A 133 10.45 -27.51 21.06
CA SER A 133 11.10 -27.45 19.76
C SER A 133 10.12 -26.93 18.71
N ILE A 134 10.35 -25.69 18.25
CA ILE A 134 9.60 -25.12 17.12
C ILE A 134 9.67 -26.06 15.93
N SER A 135 8.53 -26.51 15.45
CA SER A 135 8.48 -27.44 14.32
C SER A 135 8.88 -26.74 13.00
N ALA A 136 9.44 -27.48 12.04
CA ALA A 136 9.80 -26.94 10.73
C ALA A 136 8.60 -26.27 10.03
N SER A 137 7.39 -26.77 10.26
CA SER A 137 6.15 -26.17 9.73
C SER A 137 5.87 -24.76 10.29
N GLN A 138 6.19 -24.51 11.56
CA GLN A 138 6.03 -23.19 12.20
C GLN A 138 6.99 -22.16 11.60
N TYR A 139 8.25 -22.56 11.30
CA TYR A 139 9.18 -21.67 10.59
C TYR A 139 8.67 -21.30 9.20
N VAL A 140 8.11 -22.26 8.44
CA VAL A 140 7.54 -22.01 7.12
C VAL A 140 6.34 -21.04 7.21
N VAL A 141 5.42 -21.28 8.14
CA VAL A 141 4.26 -20.38 8.34
C VAL A 141 4.74 -18.98 8.73
N ASN A 142 5.70 -18.86 9.63
CA ASN A 142 6.25 -17.55 10.04
C ASN A 142 6.92 -16.83 8.86
N ALA A 143 7.68 -17.55 8.04
CA ALA A 143 8.27 -17.00 6.82
C ALA A 143 7.19 -16.51 5.86
N CYS A 144 6.16 -17.31 5.58
CA CYS A 144 5.04 -16.89 4.73
C CYS A 144 4.35 -15.62 5.25
N LEU A 145 4.04 -15.57 6.55
CA LEU A 145 3.42 -14.40 7.18
C LEU A 145 4.33 -13.15 7.15
N SER A 146 5.66 -13.34 7.13
CA SER A 146 6.61 -12.22 7.00
C SER A 146 6.59 -11.59 5.62
N PHE A 147 6.20 -12.33 4.58
CA PHE A 147 6.11 -11.82 3.22
C PHE A 147 4.80 -11.08 2.91
N ILE A 148 3.78 -11.20 3.75
CA ILE A 148 2.49 -10.52 3.50
C ILE A 148 2.67 -8.99 3.41
N PRO A 149 3.31 -8.29 4.37
CA PRO A 149 3.51 -6.84 4.27
C PRO A 149 4.36 -6.42 3.06
N PHE A 150 5.26 -7.28 2.61
CA PHE A 150 6.01 -7.03 1.38
C PHE A 150 5.13 -7.10 0.14
N ALA A 151 4.27 -8.12 0.05
CA ALA A 151 3.38 -8.30 -1.09
C ALA A 151 2.32 -7.19 -1.18
N THR A 152 1.69 -6.83 -0.05
CA THR A 152 0.72 -5.72 0.04
C THR A 152 1.34 -4.38 -0.32
N SER A 153 2.55 -4.11 0.14
CA SER A 153 3.29 -2.88 -0.21
C SER A 153 3.65 -2.81 -1.69
N ILE A 154 4.02 -3.94 -2.34
CA ILE A 154 4.21 -3.98 -3.80
C ILE A 154 2.89 -3.67 -4.52
N LEU A 155 1.77 -4.25 -4.06
CA LEU A 155 0.46 -3.96 -4.62
C LEU A 155 0.09 -2.49 -4.43
N SER A 156 0.35 -1.90 -3.26
CA SER A 156 0.18 -0.48 -2.99
C SER A 156 0.99 0.39 -3.96
N PHE A 157 2.24 0.02 -4.23
CA PHE A 157 3.07 0.69 -5.24
C PHE A 157 2.45 0.63 -6.64
N LEU A 158 1.98 -0.55 -7.07
CA LEU A 158 1.35 -0.72 -8.38
C LEU A 158 0.05 0.07 -8.51
N VAL A 159 -0.76 0.13 -7.45
CA VAL A 159 -1.97 0.97 -7.39
C VAL A 159 -1.60 2.44 -7.53
N GLY A 160 -0.60 2.93 -6.79
CA GLY A 160 -0.11 4.31 -6.88
C GLY A 160 0.40 4.66 -8.29
N LEU A 161 1.17 3.78 -8.90
CA LEU A 161 1.69 3.93 -10.27
C LEU A 161 0.56 4.00 -11.30
N ALA A 162 -0.41 3.09 -11.20
CA ALA A 162 -1.54 3.03 -12.13
C ALA A 162 -2.44 4.27 -11.99
N ALA A 163 -2.80 4.65 -10.76
CA ALA A 163 -3.62 5.83 -10.49
C ALA A 163 -2.97 7.13 -11.04
N ALA A 164 -1.66 7.30 -10.83
CA ALA A 164 -0.96 8.47 -11.31
C ALA A 164 -0.83 8.50 -12.85
N LYS A 165 -0.62 7.36 -13.49
CA LYS A 165 -0.54 7.23 -14.95
C LYS A 165 -1.87 7.57 -15.61
N ASP A 166 -2.95 7.09 -15.06
CA ASP A 166 -4.29 7.34 -15.59
C ASP A 166 -4.71 8.80 -15.38
N ASN A 167 -4.45 9.37 -14.20
CA ASN A 167 -4.68 10.79 -13.95
C ASN A 167 -3.90 11.68 -14.93
N LYS A 168 -2.66 11.34 -15.26
CA LYS A 168 -1.85 12.11 -16.22
C LYS A 168 -2.43 12.06 -17.63
N LYS A 169 -2.91 10.91 -18.07
CA LYS A 169 -3.60 10.76 -19.37
C LYS A 169 -4.88 11.60 -19.43
N LEU A 170 -5.69 11.58 -18.37
CA LEU A 170 -6.93 12.34 -18.30
C LEU A 170 -6.69 13.86 -18.32
N ILE A 171 -5.68 14.33 -17.57
CA ILE A 171 -5.28 15.75 -17.58
C ILE A 171 -4.82 16.16 -18.97
N LEU A 172 -4.05 15.31 -19.67
CA LEU A 172 -3.59 15.60 -21.02
C LEU A 172 -4.75 15.67 -22.02
N LYS A 173 -5.68 14.70 -21.98
CA LYS A 173 -6.88 14.71 -22.82
C LYS A 173 -7.71 15.97 -22.59
N LYS A 174 -7.89 16.37 -21.31
CA LYS A 174 -8.63 17.58 -20.96
C LYS A 174 -7.94 18.86 -21.49
N LYS A 175 -6.62 18.98 -21.36
CA LYS A 175 -5.86 20.12 -21.89
C LYS A 175 -5.96 20.20 -23.43
N ILE A 176 -5.88 19.08 -24.14
CA ILE A 176 -6.02 19.04 -25.59
C ILE A 176 -7.43 19.52 -25.98
N LEU A 177 -8.46 19.08 -25.28
CA LEU A 177 -9.83 19.50 -25.53
C LEU A 177 -10.00 21.01 -25.33
N ASP A 178 -9.45 21.58 -24.24
CA ASP A 178 -9.48 22.99 -23.96
C ASP A 178 -8.72 23.82 -25.04
N CYS A 179 -7.56 23.34 -25.50
CA CYS A 179 -6.80 23.98 -26.59
C CYS A 179 -7.57 24.00 -27.89
N VAL A 180 -8.22 22.91 -28.27
CA VAL A 180 -9.03 22.84 -29.51
C VAL A 180 -10.20 23.82 -29.44
N LEU A 181 -10.83 23.98 -28.28
CA LEU A 181 -11.91 24.93 -28.08
C LEU A 181 -11.46 26.40 -28.14
N LEU A 182 -10.22 26.69 -27.69
CA LEU A 182 -9.65 28.04 -27.73
C LEU A 182 -9.21 28.47 -29.15
N GLN A 183 -8.72 27.53 -29.97
CA GLN A 183 -8.34 27.81 -31.35
C GLN A 183 -9.55 28.05 -32.29
N GLU A 184 -10.72 27.68 -31.81
CA GLU A 184 -11.96 27.83 -32.60
C GLU A 184 -12.78 29.09 -32.23
N LYS A 185 -12.29 29.93 -31.32
CA LYS A 185 -12.85 31.26 -31.06
C LYS A 185 -12.14 32.33 -31.87
#